data_0a70bc3f2720b9e95bda6c0813d37f9d
#
_entry.id   0a70bc3f2720b9e95bda6c0813d37f9d
#
_cell.length_a   1.000
_cell.length_b   1.000
_cell.length_c   1.000
_cell.angle_alpha   90.00
_cell.angle_beta   90.00
_cell.angle_gamma   90.00
#
_symmetry.space_group_name_H-M   'P 1'
#
loop_
_entity.id
_entity.type
_entity.pdbx_description
1 polymer ?
#
loop_
_entity_poly.entity_id
_entity_poly.type
_entity_poly.pdbx_seq_one_letter_code
_entity_poly.pdbx_strand_id
1 'polypeptide(L)'
;MMRSVLASAARTTCARSTRLLRAQFSTSKHTGAPGSLYSLSEEEAMMRDMVTQFARTTVQPKVLSMDEQEKMDPSIIRGLFDAGLMGIETPADFGGAEASFTSAILAIEELARIDPSVSVLCDVHNTLVNTVFRTYASRELQEEYLPKLATNKLGCFCLSEAGAGSDAFALQTRARRDGDEYVLDGTKMWITNSAEADVFLVFATVDPALGYRGITCFVVDRSMGVKVAKKERKLGIRASSTCQVEFDSVRVPASNVVGEVGRGYKIAIEILNEGRVGIAAQMVGLAQGAFDCAMPYLFQRKQFGSRVGDFQAMQHQYAQIAVDIEAARLLTYNAARLKEEQRPFAKQAAMAKLYASQVAERASSRAVEWMGGLGFTRELPLEKFYRDCKIGAIYEGTSNIQLQTIAKILAKEYQD
;
A
#
# COMPACT_ATOMS: atom_id res chain seq x y z
N MET A 1 22.34 -28.82 27.38
CA MET A 1 21.50 -27.97 28.27
C MET A 1 21.54 -26.47 27.96
N MET A 2 22.56 -25.90 27.30
CA MET A 2 22.61 -24.43 27.00
C MET A 2 21.75 -23.96 25.80
N ARG A 3 21.34 -24.81 24.88
CA ARG A 3 20.51 -24.43 23.73
C ARG A 3 19.01 -24.24 24.03
N SER A 4 18.50 -24.82 25.13
CA SER A 4 17.08 -24.70 25.50
C SER A 4 16.75 -23.40 26.25
N VAL A 5 17.73 -22.80 26.93
CA VAL A 5 17.56 -21.58 27.73
C VAL A 5 17.48 -20.33 26.82
N LEU A 6 18.27 -20.31 25.73
CA LEU A 6 18.25 -19.18 24.77
C LEU A 6 16.98 -19.11 23.96
N ALA A 7 16.38 -20.26 23.62
CA ALA A 7 15.09 -20.28 22.89
C ALA A 7 13.91 -19.83 23.76
N SER A 8 13.98 -20.05 25.07
CA SER A 8 12.96 -19.57 26.02
C SER A 8 13.05 -18.07 26.26
N ALA A 9 14.26 -17.51 26.34
CA ALA A 9 14.47 -16.07 26.56
C ALA A 9 14.01 -15.25 25.33
N ALA A 10 14.27 -15.73 24.09
CA ALA A 10 13.84 -15.06 22.87
C ALA A 10 12.31 -15.03 22.72
N ARG A 11 11.63 -16.14 23.10
CA ARG A 11 10.14 -16.19 23.06
C ARG A 11 9.49 -15.31 24.13
N THR A 12 10.14 -15.15 25.29
CA THR A 12 9.63 -14.31 26.38
C THR A 12 9.81 -12.83 26.10
N THR A 13 10.86 -12.44 25.37
CA THR A 13 11.11 -11.03 24.97
C THR A 13 10.16 -10.60 23.84
N CYS A 14 9.90 -11.48 22.88
CA CYS A 14 8.95 -11.21 21.78
C CYS A 14 7.52 -11.09 22.32
N ALA A 15 7.10 -12.00 23.22
CA ALA A 15 5.76 -11.94 23.85
C ALA A 15 5.60 -10.72 24.78
N ARG A 16 6.69 -10.18 25.36
CA ARG A 16 6.63 -8.96 26.16
C ARG A 16 6.54 -7.69 25.32
N SER A 17 7.22 -7.59 24.17
CA SER A 17 7.09 -6.44 23.28
C SER A 17 5.70 -6.38 22.63
N THR A 18 5.12 -7.52 22.23
CA THR A 18 3.75 -7.60 21.72
C THR A 18 2.71 -7.30 22.82
N ARG A 19 2.98 -7.71 24.09
CA ARG A 19 2.11 -7.34 25.22
C ARG A 19 2.23 -5.88 25.63
N LEU A 20 3.39 -5.26 25.49
CA LEU A 20 3.58 -3.83 25.77
C LEU A 20 2.88 -2.97 24.72
N LEU A 21 2.92 -3.36 23.44
CA LEU A 21 2.10 -2.74 22.39
C LEU A 21 0.60 -2.95 22.63
N ARG A 22 0.17 -4.19 23.03
CA ARG A 22 -1.24 -4.49 23.36
C ARG A 22 -1.75 -3.74 24.59
N ALA A 23 -0.92 -3.37 25.56
CA ALA A 23 -1.34 -2.65 26.77
C ALA A 23 -1.42 -1.12 26.58
N GLN A 24 -0.87 -0.56 25.51
CA GLN A 24 -0.84 0.88 25.25
C GLN A 24 -1.96 1.37 24.31
N PHE A 25 -2.58 0.47 23.51
CA PHE A 25 -3.71 0.83 22.64
C PHE A 25 -5.05 0.65 23.40
N SER A 26 -5.30 1.50 24.39
CA SER A 26 -6.60 1.61 25.04
C SER A 26 -7.47 2.61 24.28
N THR A 27 -8.69 2.22 23.98
CA THR A 27 -9.70 2.96 23.25
C THR A 27 -9.99 4.34 23.85
N SER A 28 -9.26 5.38 23.46
CA SER A 28 -9.72 6.75 23.68
C SER A 28 -10.61 7.16 22.50
N LYS A 29 -11.91 7.17 22.71
CA LYS A 29 -12.83 7.83 21.78
C LYS A 29 -12.47 9.30 21.74
N HIS A 30 -11.86 9.74 20.63
CA HIS A 30 -11.58 11.14 20.38
C HIS A 30 -12.90 11.92 20.30
N THR A 31 -13.27 12.60 21.39
CA THR A 31 -14.36 13.59 21.45
C THR A 31 -13.82 15.02 21.43
N GLY A 32 -12.67 15.24 20.79
CA GLY A 32 -12.07 16.56 20.64
C GLY A 32 -12.54 17.27 19.37
N ALA A 33 -12.54 18.61 19.36
CA ALA A 33 -12.70 19.41 18.16
C ALA A 33 -11.64 18.96 17.12
N PRO A 34 -11.96 18.99 15.81
CA PRO A 34 -11.02 18.58 14.78
C PRO A 34 -9.73 19.42 14.90
N GLY A 35 -8.64 18.71 15.22
CA GLY A 35 -7.31 19.31 15.28
C GLY A 35 -6.78 19.70 13.90
N SER A 36 -5.62 20.36 13.85
CA SER A 36 -4.91 20.57 12.59
C SER A 36 -4.69 19.24 11.88
N LEU A 37 -4.79 19.20 10.55
CA LEU A 37 -4.47 18.03 9.73
C LEU A 37 -3.06 17.49 9.98
N TYR A 38 -2.19 18.34 10.49
CA TYR A 38 -0.81 18.03 10.83
C TYR A 38 -0.62 17.53 12.28
N SER A 39 -1.63 17.68 13.12
CA SER A 39 -1.55 17.23 14.51
C SER A 39 -1.82 15.73 14.57
N LEU A 40 -0.80 14.99 14.95
CA LEU A 40 -0.92 13.55 15.21
C LEU A 40 -1.33 13.31 16.65
N SER A 41 -2.13 12.28 16.89
CA SER A 41 -2.34 11.75 18.23
C SER A 41 -1.03 11.14 18.78
N GLU A 42 -0.97 10.87 20.08
CA GLU A 42 0.19 10.19 20.67
C GLU A 42 0.42 8.82 20.03
N GLU A 43 -0.64 8.06 19.77
CA GLU A 43 -0.59 6.75 19.13
C GLU A 43 -0.09 6.84 17.68
N GLU A 44 -0.57 7.81 16.92
CA GLU A 44 -0.11 8.07 15.54
C GLU A 44 1.36 8.49 15.50
N ALA A 45 1.78 9.35 16.44
CA ALA A 45 3.19 9.75 16.55
C ALA A 45 4.09 8.56 16.91
N MET A 46 3.65 7.71 17.85
CA MET A 46 4.36 6.48 18.22
C MET A 46 4.45 5.50 17.04
N MET A 47 3.37 5.31 16.27
CA MET A 47 3.37 4.49 15.06
C MET A 47 4.38 5.02 14.04
N ARG A 48 4.33 6.30 13.72
CA ARG A 48 5.27 6.94 12.80
C ARG A 48 6.73 6.73 13.23
N ASP A 49 7.04 6.99 14.50
CA ASP A 49 8.40 6.89 15.02
C ASP A 49 8.91 5.45 15.00
N MET A 50 8.06 4.48 15.36
CA MET A 50 8.37 3.06 15.28
C MET A 50 8.64 2.61 13.84
N VAL A 51 7.79 3.01 12.89
CA VAL A 51 7.97 2.67 11.47
C VAL A 51 9.21 3.34 10.90
N THR A 52 9.47 4.61 11.25
CA THR A 52 10.70 5.32 10.85
C THR A 52 11.94 4.56 11.30
N GLN A 53 11.97 4.09 12.56
CA GLN A 53 13.07 3.29 13.07
C GLN A 53 13.21 1.97 12.31
N PHE A 54 12.11 1.22 12.13
CA PHE A 54 12.11 -0.04 11.38
C PHE A 54 12.61 0.16 9.94
N ALA A 55 12.11 1.17 9.26
CA ALA A 55 12.50 1.49 7.88
C ALA A 55 14.01 1.78 7.78
N ARG A 56 14.57 2.57 8.70
CA ARG A 56 16.00 2.92 8.70
C ARG A 56 16.90 1.76 9.11
N THR A 57 16.52 0.98 10.11
CA THR A 57 17.41 -0.05 10.67
C THR A 57 17.30 -1.39 9.95
N THR A 58 16.11 -1.73 9.42
CA THR A 58 15.83 -3.04 8.84
C THR A 58 15.71 -3.00 7.33
N VAL A 59 15.03 -1.98 6.77
CA VAL A 59 14.78 -1.88 5.33
C VAL A 59 15.95 -1.23 4.59
N GLN A 60 16.40 -0.06 5.04
CA GLN A 60 17.40 0.77 4.34
C GLN A 60 18.67 0.00 3.94
N PRO A 61 19.28 -0.86 4.78
CA PRO A 61 20.49 -1.59 4.40
C PRO A 61 20.30 -2.57 3.23
N LYS A 62 19.06 -2.90 2.87
CA LYS A 62 18.72 -3.91 1.86
C LYS A 62 18.14 -3.32 0.57
N VAL A 63 17.84 -2.03 0.54
CA VAL A 63 17.13 -1.36 -0.58
C VAL A 63 17.79 -1.63 -1.93
N LEU A 64 19.09 -1.34 -2.05
CA LEU A 64 19.80 -1.47 -3.33
C LEU A 64 19.92 -2.94 -3.77
N SER A 65 20.19 -3.85 -2.85
CA SER A 65 20.28 -5.28 -3.17
C SER A 65 18.93 -5.88 -3.57
N MET A 66 17.83 -5.47 -2.91
CA MET A 66 16.49 -5.90 -3.28
C MET A 66 16.06 -5.36 -4.66
N ASP A 67 16.40 -4.11 -4.96
CA ASP A 67 16.14 -3.53 -6.29
C ASP A 67 16.94 -4.26 -7.38
N GLU A 68 18.22 -4.52 -7.16
CA GLU A 68 19.08 -5.22 -8.13
C GLU A 68 18.61 -6.65 -8.39
N GLN A 69 18.26 -7.38 -7.34
CA GLN A 69 17.76 -8.76 -7.45
C GLN A 69 16.30 -8.84 -7.91
N GLU A 70 15.62 -7.71 -8.00
CA GLU A 70 14.18 -7.61 -8.29
C GLU A 70 13.34 -8.48 -7.34
N LYS A 71 13.73 -8.61 -6.08
CA LYS A 71 13.11 -9.53 -5.12
C LYS A 71 13.07 -8.95 -3.72
N MET A 72 11.90 -9.08 -3.07
CA MET A 72 11.75 -8.75 -1.65
C MET A 72 12.55 -9.74 -0.79
N ASP A 73 13.33 -9.21 0.15
CA ASP A 73 14.01 -10.04 1.13
C ASP A 73 12.97 -10.63 2.11
N PRO A 74 12.92 -11.95 2.28
CA PRO A 74 11.92 -12.58 3.16
C PRO A 74 11.99 -12.11 4.61
N SER A 75 13.15 -11.63 5.08
CA SER A 75 13.27 -11.10 6.44
C SER A 75 12.58 -9.74 6.60
N ILE A 76 12.40 -8.97 5.52
CA ILE A 76 11.60 -7.74 5.53
C ILE A 76 10.13 -8.08 5.74
N ILE A 77 9.59 -9.04 4.98
CA ILE A 77 8.19 -9.49 5.14
C ILE A 77 7.96 -9.97 6.58
N ARG A 78 8.87 -10.81 7.10
CA ARG A 78 8.78 -11.29 8.48
C ARG A 78 8.85 -10.13 9.47
N GLY A 79 9.78 -9.19 9.27
CA GLY A 79 9.93 -8.01 10.12
C GLY A 79 8.68 -7.12 10.14
N LEU A 80 7.97 -6.98 9.01
CA LEU A 80 6.70 -6.26 8.95
C LEU A 80 5.62 -6.94 9.81
N PHE A 81 5.53 -8.28 9.77
CA PHE A 81 4.63 -9.04 10.65
C PHE A 81 5.03 -8.92 12.12
N ASP A 82 6.32 -9.10 12.43
CA ASP A 82 6.86 -9.02 13.80
C ASP A 82 6.65 -7.62 14.41
N ALA A 83 6.68 -6.57 13.59
CA ALA A 83 6.42 -5.20 14.00
C ALA A 83 4.91 -4.85 14.07
N GLY A 84 4.00 -5.78 13.73
CA GLY A 84 2.56 -5.54 13.72
C GLY A 84 2.07 -4.68 12.56
N LEU A 85 2.92 -4.43 11.56
CA LEU A 85 2.60 -3.57 10.41
C LEU A 85 1.73 -4.25 9.34
N MET A 86 1.43 -5.55 9.51
CA MET A 86 0.57 -6.29 8.59
C MET A 86 -0.88 -6.43 9.09
N GLY A 87 -1.21 -5.84 10.24
CA GLY A 87 -2.55 -5.83 10.82
C GLY A 87 -2.86 -4.50 11.51
N ILE A 88 -2.51 -3.36 10.88
CA ILE A 88 -2.55 -2.04 11.54
C ILE A 88 -3.96 -1.70 12.02
N GLU A 89 -4.97 -1.74 11.16
CA GLU A 89 -6.37 -1.47 11.52
C GLU A 89 -7.14 -2.73 11.95
N THR A 90 -6.52 -3.92 11.88
CA THR A 90 -7.18 -5.18 12.29
C THR A 90 -7.45 -5.16 13.78
N PRO A 91 -8.65 -5.53 14.24
CA PRO A 91 -9.00 -5.54 15.66
C PRO A 91 -8.04 -6.41 16.49
N ALA A 92 -7.85 -6.02 17.76
CA ALA A 92 -6.96 -6.72 18.68
C ALA A 92 -7.38 -8.17 18.93
N ASP A 93 -8.69 -8.45 18.93
CA ASP A 93 -9.25 -9.80 19.06
C ASP A 93 -8.79 -10.75 17.94
N PHE A 94 -8.45 -10.20 16.78
CA PHE A 94 -7.85 -10.93 15.64
C PHE A 94 -6.32 -10.81 15.57
N GLY A 95 -5.69 -10.27 16.61
CA GLY A 95 -4.23 -10.16 16.71
C GLY A 95 -3.64 -8.95 15.98
N GLY A 96 -4.46 -8.02 15.52
CA GLY A 96 -4.04 -6.75 14.93
C GLY A 96 -3.67 -5.69 15.96
N ALA A 97 -3.26 -4.52 15.47
CA ALA A 97 -2.89 -3.36 16.31
C ALA A 97 -4.09 -2.49 16.71
N GLU A 98 -5.24 -2.63 16.03
CA GLU A 98 -6.46 -1.84 16.24
C GLU A 98 -6.20 -0.32 16.16
N ALA A 99 -5.22 0.06 15.34
CA ALA A 99 -4.84 1.46 15.14
C ALA A 99 -5.74 2.13 14.09
N SER A 100 -5.62 3.45 13.98
CA SER A 100 -6.41 4.26 13.05
C SER A 100 -5.99 4.06 11.58
N PHE A 101 -6.87 4.42 10.65
CA PHE A 101 -6.50 4.46 9.22
C PHE A 101 -5.36 5.46 8.96
N THR A 102 -5.35 6.60 9.66
CA THR A 102 -4.23 7.54 9.57
C THR A 102 -2.93 6.90 10.03
N SER A 103 -2.93 6.04 11.04
CA SER A 103 -1.75 5.27 11.44
C SER A 103 -1.25 4.36 10.31
N ALA A 104 -2.15 3.73 9.54
CA ALA A 104 -1.77 2.95 8.36
C ALA A 104 -1.16 3.85 7.27
N ILE A 105 -1.74 5.02 7.02
CA ILE A 105 -1.24 6.00 6.05
C ILE A 105 0.16 6.52 6.44
N LEU A 106 0.39 6.80 7.72
CA LEU A 106 1.71 7.19 8.23
C LEU A 106 2.74 6.06 8.06
N ALA A 107 2.36 4.81 8.32
CA ALA A 107 3.23 3.67 8.14
C ALA A 107 3.65 3.50 6.67
N ILE A 108 2.71 3.64 5.74
CA ILE A 108 2.94 3.57 4.29
C ILE A 108 3.87 4.70 3.85
N GLU A 109 3.66 5.93 4.32
CA GLU A 109 4.50 7.08 4.01
C GLU A 109 5.94 6.88 4.48
N GLU A 110 6.16 6.51 5.75
CA GLU A 110 7.50 6.34 6.31
C GLU A 110 8.26 5.15 5.70
N LEU A 111 7.58 4.06 5.35
CA LEU A 111 8.19 2.97 4.58
C LEU A 111 8.61 3.44 3.19
N ALA A 112 7.77 4.19 2.49
CA ALA A 112 8.05 4.68 1.14
C ALA A 112 9.19 5.71 1.10
N ARG A 113 9.40 6.45 2.18
CA ARG A 113 10.54 7.36 2.35
C ARG A 113 11.88 6.64 2.24
N ILE A 114 11.91 5.35 2.53
CA ILE A 114 13.09 4.48 2.43
C ILE A 114 13.01 3.56 1.22
N ASP A 115 11.90 2.82 1.05
CA ASP A 115 11.70 1.94 -0.10
C ASP A 115 10.20 1.82 -0.49
N PRO A 116 9.81 2.42 -1.62
CA PRO A 116 8.45 2.29 -2.16
C PRO A 116 8.01 0.85 -2.43
N SER A 117 8.94 -0.09 -2.67
CA SER A 117 8.60 -1.51 -2.87
C SER A 117 8.10 -2.18 -1.59
N VAL A 118 8.70 -1.85 -0.45
CA VAL A 118 8.26 -2.34 0.86
C VAL A 118 6.95 -1.67 1.26
N SER A 119 6.84 -0.38 1.00
CA SER A 119 5.63 0.39 1.25
C SER A 119 4.40 -0.18 0.55
N VAL A 120 4.48 -0.48 -0.75
CA VAL A 120 3.33 -1.03 -1.50
C VAL A 120 2.96 -2.44 -1.06
N LEU A 121 3.90 -3.24 -0.58
CA LEU A 121 3.60 -4.55 0.00
C LEU A 121 2.72 -4.41 1.25
N CYS A 122 3.11 -3.51 2.14
CA CYS A 122 2.36 -3.18 3.35
C CYS A 122 0.99 -2.54 3.03
N ASP A 123 0.97 -1.61 2.07
CA ASP A 123 -0.24 -0.89 1.63
C ASP A 123 -1.31 -1.85 1.11
N VAL A 124 -1.02 -2.61 0.05
CA VAL A 124 -1.98 -3.55 -0.56
C VAL A 124 -2.54 -4.54 0.46
N HIS A 125 -1.70 -5.00 1.37
CA HIS A 125 -2.12 -5.93 2.41
C HIS A 125 -3.10 -5.29 3.41
N ASN A 126 -2.83 -4.07 3.87
CA ASN A 126 -3.67 -3.38 4.85
C ASN A 126 -4.90 -2.72 4.22
N THR A 127 -4.70 -1.84 3.22
CA THR A 127 -5.77 -0.99 2.70
C THR A 127 -6.72 -1.72 1.75
N LEU A 128 -6.26 -2.79 1.09
CA LEU A 128 -7.11 -3.58 0.21
C LEU A 128 -7.53 -4.88 0.88
N VAL A 129 -6.58 -5.77 1.20
CA VAL A 129 -6.90 -7.13 1.64
C VAL A 129 -7.58 -7.12 3.00
N ASN A 130 -6.91 -6.60 4.03
CA ASN A 130 -7.47 -6.60 5.40
C ASN A 130 -8.78 -5.81 5.48
N THR A 131 -8.90 -4.69 4.73
CA THR A 131 -10.14 -3.92 4.71
C THR A 131 -11.30 -4.70 4.11
N VAL A 132 -11.07 -5.48 3.03
CA VAL A 132 -12.12 -6.36 2.47
C VAL A 132 -12.61 -7.35 3.52
N PHE A 133 -11.69 -8.01 4.25
CA PHE A 133 -12.08 -8.94 5.31
C PHE A 133 -12.83 -8.25 6.44
N ARG A 134 -12.34 -7.14 6.95
CA ARG A 134 -12.97 -6.40 8.06
C ARG A 134 -14.36 -5.87 7.73
N THR A 135 -14.58 -5.47 6.47
CA THR A 135 -15.78 -4.74 6.08
C THR A 135 -16.87 -5.62 5.45
N TYR A 136 -16.47 -6.64 4.68
CA TYR A 136 -17.40 -7.38 3.81
C TYR A 136 -17.43 -8.89 4.06
N ALA A 137 -16.40 -9.46 4.67
CA ALA A 137 -16.37 -10.90 4.92
C ALA A 137 -17.36 -11.30 6.03
N SER A 138 -17.90 -12.52 5.94
CA SER A 138 -18.68 -13.10 7.03
C SER A 138 -17.84 -13.24 8.30
N ARG A 139 -18.50 -13.40 9.44
CA ARG A 139 -17.80 -13.55 10.73
C ARG A 139 -16.87 -14.76 10.73
N GLU A 140 -17.29 -15.86 10.11
CA GLU A 140 -16.49 -17.08 9.98
C GLU A 140 -15.22 -16.82 9.17
N LEU A 141 -15.31 -16.13 8.05
CA LEU A 141 -14.15 -15.75 7.24
C LEU A 141 -13.23 -14.77 7.99
N GLN A 142 -13.79 -13.84 8.75
CA GLN A 142 -13.00 -12.93 9.60
C GLN A 142 -12.20 -13.70 10.65
N GLU A 143 -12.86 -14.62 11.36
CA GLU A 143 -12.24 -15.45 12.41
C GLU A 143 -11.18 -16.39 11.84
N GLU A 144 -11.38 -16.88 10.62
CA GLU A 144 -10.42 -17.75 9.97
C GLU A 144 -9.20 -17.00 9.43
N TYR A 145 -9.37 -15.85 8.77
CA TYR A 145 -8.33 -15.21 7.98
C TYR A 145 -7.65 -14.02 8.66
N LEU A 146 -8.37 -13.15 9.40
CA LEU A 146 -7.77 -11.95 9.99
C LEU A 146 -6.60 -12.26 10.95
N PRO A 147 -6.67 -13.28 11.82
CA PRO A 147 -5.53 -13.63 12.67
C PRO A 147 -4.29 -14.05 11.87
N LYS A 148 -4.49 -14.78 10.78
CA LYS A 148 -3.41 -15.25 9.91
C LYS A 148 -2.82 -14.08 9.12
N LEU A 149 -3.67 -13.20 8.58
CA LEU A 149 -3.27 -12.00 7.83
C LEU A 149 -2.55 -10.98 8.72
N ALA A 150 -2.91 -10.87 9.99
CA ALA A 150 -2.21 -10.00 10.93
C ALA A 150 -0.84 -10.54 11.37
N THR A 151 -0.57 -11.86 11.28
CA THR A 151 0.59 -12.48 11.92
C THR A 151 1.58 -13.18 10.99
N ASN A 152 1.14 -13.81 9.91
CA ASN A 152 2.03 -14.67 9.12
C ASN A 152 1.62 -14.97 7.67
N LYS A 153 0.41 -14.61 7.23
CA LYS A 153 -0.03 -14.83 5.86
C LYS A 153 -0.13 -13.53 5.09
N LEU A 154 0.48 -13.47 3.92
CA LEU A 154 0.39 -12.33 3.03
C LEU A 154 -0.80 -12.48 2.08
N GLY A 155 -1.54 -11.38 1.89
CA GLY A 155 -2.65 -11.33 0.95
C GLY A 155 -2.34 -10.50 -0.30
N CYS A 156 -3.06 -10.78 -1.38
CA CYS A 156 -3.06 -9.98 -2.60
C CYS A 156 -4.48 -9.77 -3.15
N PHE A 157 -4.64 -8.75 -4.00
CA PHE A 157 -5.93 -8.30 -4.54
C PHE A 157 -5.96 -8.53 -6.06
N CYS A 158 -6.74 -9.50 -6.50
CA CYS A 158 -6.77 -10.01 -7.86
C CYS A 158 -7.98 -9.47 -8.65
N LEU A 159 -7.92 -8.19 -9.05
CA LEU A 159 -8.96 -7.54 -9.87
C LEU A 159 -8.58 -7.48 -11.34
N SER A 160 -7.43 -6.88 -11.66
CA SER A 160 -7.00 -6.54 -13.00
C SER A 160 -6.72 -7.75 -13.90
N GLU A 161 -7.00 -7.61 -15.19
CA GLU A 161 -6.70 -8.57 -16.25
C GLU A 161 -6.02 -7.87 -17.44
N ALA A 162 -5.46 -8.62 -18.37
CA ALA A 162 -4.80 -8.06 -19.55
C ALA A 162 -5.72 -7.16 -20.37
N GLY A 163 -7.01 -7.49 -20.45
CA GLY A 163 -8.05 -6.72 -21.15
C GLY A 163 -8.86 -5.78 -20.24
N ALA A 164 -8.64 -5.80 -18.93
CA ALA A 164 -9.45 -5.06 -17.95
C ALA A 164 -8.55 -4.39 -16.89
N GLY A 165 -7.95 -3.26 -17.24
CA GLY A 165 -7.16 -2.40 -16.38
C GLY A 165 -7.98 -1.22 -15.86
N SER A 166 -8.00 -0.09 -16.58
CA SER A 166 -8.84 1.07 -16.24
C SER A 166 -10.34 0.77 -16.32
N ASP A 167 -10.74 -0.08 -17.25
CA ASP A 167 -12.08 -0.67 -17.30
C ASP A 167 -12.10 -1.99 -16.48
N ALA A 168 -11.96 -1.85 -15.16
CA ALA A 168 -11.76 -2.98 -14.25
C ALA A 168 -12.96 -3.95 -14.20
N PHE A 169 -14.15 -3.48 -14.62
CA PHE A 169 -15.36 -4.30 -14.58
C PHE A 169 -15.68 -5.03 -15.89
N ALA A 170 -14.83 -4.86 -16.91
CA ALA A 170 -14.83 -5.68 -18.12
C ALA A 170 -14.04 -7.00 -17.94
N LEU A 171 -13.79 -7.43 -16.70
CA LEU A 171 -13.08 -8.66 -16.38
C LEU A 171 -13.77 -9.91 -16.94
N GLN A 172 -12.98 -10.91 -17.30
CA GLN A 172 -13.44 -12.13 -17.98
C GLN A 172 -13.20 -13.40 -17.17
N THR A 173 -12.44 -13.34 -16.07
CA THR A 173 -12.29 -14.48 -15.14
C THR A 173 -13.67 -14.93 -14.68
N ARG A 174 -13.96 -16.22 -14.82
CA ARG A 174 -15.26 -16.84 -14.53
C ARG A 174 -15.24 -17.64 -13.24
N ALA A 175 -16.39 -17.67 -12.58
CA ALA A 175 -16.65 -18.52 -11.44
C ALA A 175 -17.97 -19.28 -11.69
N ARG A 176 -17.85 -20.54 -12.10
CA ARG A 176 -19.02 -21.39 -12.37
C ARG A 176 -19.39 -22.16 -11.08
N ARG A 177 -20.66 -22.08 -10.68
CA ARG A 177 -21.13 -22.85 -9.51
C ARG A 177 -21.19 -24.34 -9.82
N ASP A 178 -20.73 -25.17 -8.89
CA ASP A 178 -20.73 -26.61 -8.98
C ASP A 178 -21.03 -27.21 -7.59
N GLY A 179 -22.31 -27.42 -7.29
CA GLY A 179 -22.78 -27.83 -5.97
C GLY A 179 -22.49 -26.76 -4.91
N ASP A 180 -21.74 -27.13 -3.89
CA ASP A 180 -21.34 -26.23 -2.77
C ASP A 180 -20.00 -25.53 -3.02
N GLU A 181 -19.51 -25.55 -4.26
CA GLU A 181 -18.27 -24.91 -4.65
C GLU A 181 -18.47 -24.01 -5.88
N TYR A 182 -17.47 -23.17 -6.12
CA TYR A 182 -17.27 -22.46 -7.39
C TYR A 182 -15.98 -22.95 -8.05
N VAL A 183 -16.00 -23.11 -9.35
CA VAL A 183 -14.84 -23.43 -10.18
C VAL A 183 -14.41 -22.15 -10.87
N LEU A 184 -13.20 -21.70 -10.57
CA LEU A 184 -12.63 -20.46 -11.10
C LEU A 184 -11.71 -20.78 -12.28
N ASP A 185 -11.96 -20.07 -13.39
CA ASP A 185 -11.16 -20.15 -14.62
C ASP A 185 -10.83 -18.73 -15.13
N GLY A 186 -9.54 -18.44 -15.36
CA GLY A 186 -9.10 -17.17 -15.90
C GLY A 186 -7.70 -16.78 -15.48
N THR A 187 -7.32 -15.54 -15.85
CA THR A 187 -5.97 -15.04 -15.60
C THR A 187 -6.03 -13.61 -15.13
N LYS A 188 -5.38 -13.33 -13.98
CA LYS A 188 -5.21 -11.99 -13.46
C LYS A 188 -3.82 -11.46 -13.78
N MET A 189 -3.72 -10.14 -14.02
CA MET A 189 -2.48 -9.47 -14.41
C MET A 189 -2.11 -8.37 -13.43
N TRP A 190 -0.81 -8.12 -13.32
CA TRP A 190 -0.26 -7.03 -12.51
C TRP A 190 -0.52 -7.15 -11.01
N ILE A 191 -0.61 -8.38 -10.49
CA ILE A 191 -1.02 -8.62 -9.10
C ILE A 191 0.16 -8.43 -8.16
N THR A 192 0.10 -7.36 -7.37
CA THR A 192 1.06 -7.03 -6.31
C THR A 192 1.02 -8.09 -5.20
N ASN A 193 2.16 -8.40 -4.61
CA ASN A 193 2.36 -9.40 -3.55
C ASN A 193 2.17 -10.86 -3.97
N SER A 194 1.72 -11.15 -5.18
CA SER A 194 1.25 -12.49 -5.55
C SER A 194 2.33 -13.57 -5.53
N ALA A 195 3.61 -13.23 -5.71
CA ALA A 195 4.68 -14.21 -5.59
C ALA A 195 4.83 -14.74 -4.16
N GLU A 196 4.62 -13.90 -3.19
CA GLU A 196 4.77 -14.17 -1.76
C GLU A 196 3.43 -14.47 -1.05
N ALA A 197 2.28 -14.11 -1.67
CA ALA A 197 0.96 -14.22 -1.06
C ALA A 197 0.54 -15.68 -0.78
N ASP A 198 -0.14 -15.86 0.33
CA ASP A 198 -0.84 -17.10 0.71
C ASP A 198 -2.33 -17.02 0.38
N VAL A 199 -2.91 -15.81 0.44
CA VAL A 199 -4.35 -15.54 0.30
C VAL A 199 -4.59 -14.60 -0.87
N PHE A 200 -5.53 -14.95 -1.74
CA PHE A 200 -5.89 -14.22 -2.95
C PHE A 200 -7.35 -13.80 -2.87
N LEU A 201 -7.62 -12.48 -2.88
CA LEU A 201 -8.96 -11.95 -3.08
C LEU A 201 -9.23 -11.85 -4.56
N VAL A 202 -10.07 -12.73 -5.10
CA VAL A 202 -10.27 -12.90 -6.55
C VAL A 202 -11.64 -12.39 -6.97
N PHE A 203 -11.65 -11.43 -7.90
CA PHE A 203 -12.88 -10.95 -8.52
C PHE A 203 -13.13 -11.71 -9.82
N ALA A 204 -14.25 -12.43 -9.87
CA ALA A 204 -14.65 -13.23 -11.03
C ALA A 204 -16.14 -13.05 -11.32
N THR A 205 -16.55 -13.20 -12.58
CA THR A 205 -17.97 -13.14 -12.92
C THR A 205 -18.63 -14.51 -12.83
N VAL A 206 -19.76 -14.56 -12.12
CA VAL A 206 -20.61 -15.77 -12.06
C VAL A 206 -21.57 -15.84 -13.25
N ASP A 207 -21.86 -14.69 -13.88
CA ASP A 207 -22.67 -14.60 -15.09
C ASP A 207 -22.24 -13.39 -15.94
N PRO A 208 -21.53 -13.62 -17.04
CA PRO A 208 -21.11 -12.54 -17.94
C PRO A 208 -22.27 -11.72 -18.54
N ALA A 209 -23.45 -12.30 -18.68
CA ALA A 209 -24.62 -11.60 -19.25
C ALA A 209 -25.12 -10.47 -18.34
N LEU A 210 -24.81 -10.53 -17.04
CA LEU A 210 -25.15 -9.50 -16.07
C LEU A 210 -24.13 -8.33 -16.03
N GLY A 211 -23.04 -8.39 -16.85
CA GLY A 211 -21.98 -7.39 -16.85
C GLY A 211 -21.36 -7.24 -15.45
N TYR A 212 -21.15 -5.99 -14.97
CA TYR A 212 -20.56 -5.75 -13.66
C TYR A 212 -21.36 -6.34 -12.48
N ARG A 213 -22.68 -6.59 -12.66
CA ARG A 213 -23.56 -7.20 -11.66
C ARG A 213 -23.33 -8.71 -11.49
N GLY A 214 -22.60 -9.36 -12.39
CA GLY A 214 -22.17 -10.75 -12.24
C GLY A 214 -20.87 -10.90 -11.43
N ILE A 215 -20.14 -9.82 -11.16
CA ILE A 215 -18.85 -9.86 -10.47
C ILE A 215 -19.04 -10.18 -8.99
N THR A 216 -18.31 -11.18 -8.53
CA THR A 216 -18.30 -11.68 -7.15
C THR A 216 -16.85 -11.71 -6.64
N CYS A 217 -16.63 -11.47 -5.35
CA CYS A 217 -15.33 -11.57 -4.70
C CYS A 217 -15.21 -12.90 -3.96
N PHE A 218 -14.08 -13.59 -4.14
CA PHE A 218 -13.78 -14.88 -3.52
C PHE A 218 -12.49 -14.85 -2.73
N VAL A 219 -12.44 -15.52 -1.59
CA VAL A 219 -11.19 -15.84 -0.88
C VAL A 219 -10.66 -17.15 -1.42
N VAL A 220 -9.44 -17.10 -1.94
CA VAL A 220 -8.78 -18.30 -2.52
C VAL A 220 -7.42 -18.47 -1.84
N ASP A 221 -7.22 -19.60 -1.15
CA ASP A 221 -5.90 -19.97 -0.63
C ASP A 221 -4.99 -20.45 -1.75
N ARG A 222 -3.69 -20.19 -1.64
CA ARG A 222 -2.67 -20.71 -2.57
C ARG A 222 -2.77 -22.24 -2.74
N SER A 223 -3.07 -22.95 -1.66
CA SER A 223 -3.22 -24.41 -1.63
C SER A 223 -4.37 -24.96 -2.48
N MET A 224 -5.34 -24.11 -2.88
CA MET A 224 -6.45 -24.50 -3.74
C MET A 224 -6.04 -24.67 -5.23
N GLY A 225 -4.76 -24.49 -5.55
CA GLY A 225 -4.25 -24.71 -6.91
C GLY A 225 -3.98 -23.41 -7.67
N VAL A 226 -3.90 -22.26 -6.99
CA VAL A 226 -3.52 -20.98 -7.60
C VAL A 226 -2.11 -21.06 -8.17
N LYS A 227 -1.95 -20.70 -9.44
CA LYS A 227 -0.65 -20.69 -10.11
C LYS A 227 -0.16 -19.26 -10.33
N VAL A 228 0.95 -18.90 -9.68
CA VAL A 228 1.68 -17.68 -10.00
C VAL A 228 2.60 -17.97 -11.18
N ALA A 229 2.24 -17.47 -12.36
CA ALA A 229 2.86 -17.87 -13.61
C ALA A 229 4.09 -17.04 -13.95
N LYS A 230 3.94 -15.73 -14.10
CA LYS A 230 5.03 -14.87 -14.55
C LYS A 230 5.17 -13.68 -13.61
N LYS A 231 6.40 -13.44 -13.14
CA LYS A 231 6.77 -12.19 -12.49
C LYS A 231 7.21 -11.18 -13.55
N GLU A 232 6.63 -9.98 -13.53
CA GLU A 232 6.96 -8.94 -14.49
C GLU A 232 8.26 -8.22 -14.14
N ARG A 233 9.12 -7.99 -15.15
CA ARG A 233 10.28 -7.12 -15.03
C ARG A 233 9.82 -5.67 -15.19
N LYS A 234 10.14 -4.82 -14.22
CA LYS A 234 9.58 -3.48 -14.11
C LYS A 234 10.64 -2.38 -14.15
N LEU A 235 10.21 -1.18 -14.51
CA LEU A 235 11.01 0.03 -14.44
C LEU A 235 11.41 0.34 -12.99
N GLY A 236 10.43 0.41 -12.09
CA GLY A 236 10.58 0.75 -10.68
C GLY A 236 9.84 -0.21 -9.76
N ILE A 237 9.89 0.03 -8.45
CA ILE A 237 9.39 -0.83 -7.37
C ILE A 237 9.73 -2.31 -7.62
N ARG A 238 10.96 -2.55 -8.06
CA ARG A 238 11.38 -3.84 -8.62
C ARG A 238 11.39 -4.96 -7.61
N ALA A 239 11.63 -4.63 -6.33
CA ALA A 239 11.60 -5.60 -5.24
C ALA A 239 10.19 -6.11 -4.92
N SER A 240 9.14 -5.30 -5.14
CA SER A 240 7.75 -5.76 -5.03
C SER A 240 7.41 -6.73 -6.16
N SER A 241 6.86 -7.89 -5.84
CA SER A 241 6.38 -8.80 -6.87
C SER A 241 5.12 -8.24 -7.55
N THR A 242 5.08 -8.41 -8.85
CA THR A 242 3.93 -8.05 -9.69
C THR A 242 3.81 -9.15 -10.72
N CYS A 243 2.82 -10.03 -10.54
CA CYS A 243 2.77 -11.27 -11.33
C CYS A 243 1.46 -11.44 -12.08
N GLN A 244 1.52 -12.32 -13.06
CA GLN A 244 0.38 -12.98 -13.65
C GLN A 244 -0.04 -14.13 -12.73
N VAL A 245 -1.34 -14.24 -12.44
CA VAL A 245 -1.93 -15.29 -11.60
C VAL A 245 -2.98 -16.03 -12.41
N GLU A 246 -2.82 -17.33 -12.52
CA GLU A 246 -3.68 -18.23 -13.32
C GLU A 246 -4.55 -19.09 -12.40
N PHE A 247 -5.81 -19.20 -12.81
CA PHE A 247 -6.83 -20.08 -12.23
C PHE A 247 -7.26 -21.04 -13.33
N ASP A 248 -6.96 -22.32 -13.16
CA ASP A 248 -7.33 -23.39 -14.07
C ASP A 248 -8.14 -24.41 -13.29
N SER A 249 -9.46 -24.30 -13.42
CA SER A 249 -10.43 -25.14 -12.70
C SER A 249 -10.21 -25.15 -11.18
N VAL A 250 -9.86 -23.98 -10.60
CA VAL A 250 -9.61 -23.84 -9.15
C VAL A 250 -10.93 -23.94 -8.40
N ARG A 251 -11.05 -24.95 -7.54
CA ARG A 251 -12.25 -25.19 -6.74
C ARG A 251 -12.20 -24.39 -5.44
N VAL A 252 -13.25 -23.63 -5.20
CA VAL A 252 -13.38 -22.71 -4.07
C VAL A 252 -14.71 -22.96 -3.38
N PRO A 253 -14.76 -23.24 -2.06
CA PRO A 253 -16.00 -23.42 -1.34
C PRO A 253 -16.94 -22.21 -1.47
N ALA A 254 -18.24 -22.45 -1.55
CA ALA A 254 -19.22 -21.35 -1.63
C ALA A 254 -19.20 -20.45 -0.37
N SER A 255 -18.75 -20.97 0.76
CA SER A 255 -18.51 -20.22 2.00
C SER A 255 -17.40 -19.17 1.87
N ASN A 256 -16.51 -19.29 0.87
CA ASN A 256 -15.43 -18.34 0.60
C ASN A 256 -15.86 -17.14 -0.26
N VAL A 257 -17.16 -16.97 -0.53
CA VAL A 257 -17.69 -15.77 -1.14
C VAL A 257 -17.64 -14.63 -0.11
N VAL A 258 -17.05 -13.50 -0.51
CA VAL A 258 -17.00 -12.29 0.31
C VAL A 258 -18.24 -11.44 -0.01
N GLY A 259 -19.03 -11.16 1.01
CA GLY A 259 -20.30 -10.44 0.85
C GLY A 259 -21.34 -11.28 0.08
N GLU A 260 -22.02 -10.66 -0.87
CA GLU A 260 -23.09 -11.28 -1.67
C GLU A 260 -22.62 -11.60 -3.09
N VAL A 261 -23.13 -12.70 -3.65
CA VAL A 261 -22.93 -13.04 -5.08
C VAL A 261 -23.43 -11.91 -5.95
N GLY A 262 -22.62 -11.50 -6.93
CA GLY A 262 -22.92 -10.38 -7.84
C GLY A 262 -22.69 -8.97 -7.26
N ARG A 263 -22.15 -8.87 -6.06
CA ARG A 263 -21.84 -7.58 -5.40
C ARG A 263 -20.35 -7.23 -5.34
N GLY A 264 -19.50 -8.05 -5.92
CA GLY A 264 -18.05 -7.83 -5.91
C GLY A 264 -17.62 -6.50 -6.52
N TYR A 265 -18.33 -6.00 -7.54
CA TYR A 265 -18.04 -4.69 -8.12
C TYR A 265 -18.17 -3.54 -7.10
N LYS A 266 -19.13 -3.62 -6.18
CA LYS A 266 -19.35 -2.61 -5.13
C LYS A 266 -18.19 -2.64 -4.15
N ILE A 267 -17.78 -3.84 -3.71
CA ILE A 267 -16.61 -4.04 -2.86
C ILE A 267 -15.38 -3.40 -3.52
N ALA A 268 -15.11 -3.71 -4.80
CA ALA A 268 -13.97 -3.16 -5.51
C ALA A 268 -13.97 -1.62 -5.57
N ILE A 269 -15.12 -0.99 -5.90
CA ILE A 269 -15.22 0.48 -5.99
C ILE A 269 -14.93 1.15 -4.65
N GLU A 270 -15.48 0.63 -3.56
CA GLU A 270 -15.35 1.23 -2.23
C GLU A 270 -13.89 1.09 -1.73
N ILE A 271 -13.33 -0.09 -1.82
CA ILE A 271 -11.96 -0.40 -1.38
C ILE A 271 -10.89 0.37 -2.17
N LEU A 272 -11.06 0.54 -3.47
CA LEU A 272 -10.11 1.31 -4.29
C LEU A 272 -9.99 2.78 -3.86
N ASN A 273 -10.94 3.35 -3.13
CA ASN A 273 -10.78 4.69 -2.57
C ASN A 273 -9.77 4.70 -1.41
N GLU A 274 -9.74 3.66 -0.57
CA GLU A 274 -8.74 3.53 0.50
C GLU A 274 -7.35 3.30 -0.10
N GLY A 275 -7.22 2.40 -1.09
CA GLY A 275 -5.98 2.18 -1.83
C GLY A 275 -5.43 3.45 -2.48
N ARG A 276 -6.30 4.36 -3.00
CA ARG A 276 -5.86 5.66 -3.52
C ARG A 276 -5.19 6.52 -2.46
N VAL A 277 -5.69 6.54 -1.22
CA VAL A 277 -5.07 7.27 -0.13
C VAL A 277 -3.73 6.63 0.26
N GLY A 278 -3.66 5.30 0.30
CA GLY A 278 -2.41 4.55 0.53
C GLY A 278 -1.35 4.87 -0.52
N ILE A 279 -1.71 4.85 -1.81
CA ILE A 279 -0.77 5.24 -2.88
C ILE A 279 -0.40 6.73 -2.82
N ALA A 280 -1.29 7.62 -2.40
CA ALA A 280 -0.94 9.01 -2.18
C ALA A 280 0.13 9.13 -1.09
N ALA A 281 -0.01 8.42 0.03
CA ALA A 281 0.99 8.37 1.10
C ALA A 281 2.32 7.79 0.62
N GLN A 282 2.30 6.70 -0.15
CA GLN A 282 3.50 6.13 -0.76
C GLN A 282 4.23 7.16 -1.64
N MET A 283 3.51 7.91 -2.47
CA MET A 283 4.11 8.92 -3.34
C MET A 283 4.65 10.12 -2.56
N VAL A 284 3.99 10.54 -1.49
CA VAL A 284 4.49 11.57 -0.56
C VAL A 284 5.78 11.10 0.11
N GLY A 285 5.80 9.87 0.63
CA GLY A 285 6.97 9.27 1.26
C GLY A 285 8.15 9.16 0.29
N LEU A 286 7.91 8.70 -0.94
CA LEU A 286 8.90 8.64 -2.00
C LEU A 286 9.48 10.02 -2.33
N ALA A 287 8.62 11.03 -2.50
CA ALA A 287 9.04 12.41 -2.77
C ALA A 287 9.92 12.95 -1.65
N GLN A 288 9.51 12.72 -0.39
CA GLN A 288 10.28 13.11 0.78
C GLN A 288 11.62 12.38 0.86
N GLY A 289 11.65 11.06 0.59
CA GLY A 289 12.88 10.26 0.58
C GLY A 289 13.89 10.75 -0.45
N ALA A 290 13.45 11.05 -1.66
CA ALA A 290 14.29 11.64 -2.70
C ALA A 290 14.82 13.02 -2.29
N PHE A 291 13.97 13.87 -1.72
CA PHE A 291 14.34 15.18 -1.20
C PHE A 291 15.38 15.08 -0.08
N ASP A 292 15.13 14.24 0.93
CA ASP A 292 16.02 14.04 2.08
C ASP A 292 17.39 13.47 1.69
N CYS A 293 17.45 12.66 0.64
CA CYS A 293 18.68 12.12 0.12
C CYS A 293 19.54 13.21 -0.55
N ALA A 294 18.90 14.14 -1.29
CA ALA A 294 19.60 15.16 -2.05
C ALA A 294 20.00 16.39 -1.22
N MET A 295 19.19 16.80 -0.27
CA MET A 295 19.37 18.06 0.47
C MET A 295 20.73 18.17 1.21
N PRO A 296 21.21 17.15 1.96
CA PRO A 296 22.53 17.26 2.61
C PRO A 296 23.67 17.47 1.62
N TYR A 297 23.59 16.83 0.44
CA TYR A 297 24.62 16.97 -0.59
C TYR A 297 24.72 18.40 -1.13
N LEU A 298 23.60 19.11 -1.31
CA LEU A 298 23.58 20.49 -1.76
C LEU A 298 24.37 21.43 -0.83
N PHE A 299 24.41 21.15 0.46
CA PHE A 299 25.13 21.94 1.46
C PHE A 299 26.55 21.43 1.74
N GLN A 300 26.93 20.27 1.22
CA GLN A 300 28.29 19.72 1.28
C GLN A 300 29.10 20.04 0.04
N ARG A 301 28.47 19.88 -1.14
CA ARG A 301 29.13 20.07 -2.45
C ARG A 301 29.41 21.55 -2.73
N LYS A 302 30.65 21.88 -3.09
CA LYS A 302 31.05 23.23 -3.51
C LYS A 302 31.41 23.25 -4.99
N GLN A 303 30.91 24.25 -5.69
CA GLN A 303 31.28 24.60 -7.06
C GLN A 303 31.32 26.14 -7.20
N PHE A 304 32.19 26.66 -8.05
CA PHE A 304 32.36 28.11 -8.24
C PHE A 304 32.59 28.87 -6.94
N GLY A 305 33.30 28.26 -5.97
CA GLY A 305 33.62 28.86 -4.68
C GLY A 305 32.49 28.84 -3.62
N SER A 306 31.27 28.40 -3.96
CA SER A 306 30.09 28.38 -3.08
C SER A 306 29.51 26.98 -2.96
N ARG A 307 28.72 26.72 -1.89
CA ARG A 307 27.93 25.48 -1.79
C ARG A 307 26.85 25.52 -2.87
N VAL A 308 26.55 24.37 -3.46
CA VAL A 308 25.52 24.27 -4.52
C VAL A 308 24.16 24.76 -4.01
N GLY A 309 23.83 24.45 -2.75
CA GLY A 309 22.57 24.89 -2.12
C GLY A 309 22.46 26.40 -1.85
N ASP A 310 23.55 27.15 -1.98
CA ASP A 310 23.56 28.61 -1.77
C ASP A 310 23.24 29.40 -3.05
N PHE A 311 23.24 28.75 -4.22
CA PHE A 311 22.83 29.41 -5.45
C PHE A 311 21.33 29.69 -5.44
N GLN A 312 20.92 30.93 -5.73
CA GLN A 312 19.53 31.36 -5.67
C GLN A 312 18.59 30.48 -6.51
N ALA A 313 19.02 30.07 -7.71
CA ALA A 313 18.25 29.17 -8.56
C ALA A 313 18.00 27.81 -7.92
N MET A 314 18.94 27.30 -7.11
CA MET A 314 18.78 26.06 -6.34
C MET A 314 17.84 26.28 -5.16
N GLN A 315 17.97 27.40 -4.46
CA GLN A 315 17.10 27.76 -3.34
C GLN A 315 15.63 27.79 -3.76
N HIS A 316 15.33 28.41 -4.91
CA HIS A 316 13.96 28.45 -5.43
C HIS A 316 13.44 27.06 -5.78
N GLN A 317 14.29 26.18 -6.34
CA GLN A 317 13.86 24.83 -6.72
C GLN A 317 13.56 23.96 -5.50
N TYR A 318 14.46 23.87 -4.51
CA TYR A 318 14.18 23.02 -3.35
C TYR A 318 13.07 23.59 -2.46
N ALA A 319 12.93 24.91 -2.38
CA ALA A 319 11.80 25.53 -1.69
C ALA A 319 10.46 25.17 -2.35
N GLN A 320 10.39 25.22 -3.70
CA GLN A 320 9.16 24.83 -4.42
C GLN A 320 8.83 23.34 -4.21
N ILE A 321 9.82 22.45 -4.26
CA ILE A 321 9.57 21.02 -3.98
C ILE A 321 9.11 20.79 -2.55
N ALA A 322 9.65 21.52 -1.57
CA ALA A 322 9.19 21.43 -0.19
C ALA A 322 7.71 21.84 -0.05
N VAL A 323 7.28 22.92 -0.72
CA VAL A 323 5.87 23.33 -0.78
C VAL A 323 5.00 22.27 -1.44
N ASP A 324 5.45 21.70 -2.55
CA ASP A 324 4.69 20.67 -3.27
C ASP A 324 4.50 19.40 -2.41
N ILE A 325 5.54 18.94 -1.71
CA ILE A 325 5.46 17.78 -0.80
C ILE A 325 4.49 18.06 0.34
N GLU A 326 4.57 19.24 0.96
CA GLU A 326 3.68 19.63 2.05
C GLU A 326 2.22 19.65 1.59
N ALA A 327 1.93 20.28 0.45
CA ALA A 327 0.59 20.32 -0.11
C ALA A 327 0.04 18.91 -0.42
N ALA A 328 0.87 18.02 -0.98
CA ALA A 328 0.49 16.64 -1.26
C ALA A 328 0.19 15.87 0.04
N ARG A 329 1.00 16.05 1.08
CA ARG A 329 0.80 15.45 2.40
C ARG A 329 -0.51 15.89 3.04
N LEU A 330 -0.79 17.21 3.03
CA LEU A 330 -2.05 17.74 3.57
C LEU A 330 -3.28 17.19 2.83
N LEU A 331 -3.24 17.07 1.50
CA LEU A 331 -4.33 16.43 0.74
C LEU A 331 -4.51 14.96 1.14
N THR A 332 -3.43 14.24 1.34
CA THR A 332 -3.44 12.82 1.72
C THR A 332 -4.03 12.64 3.13
N TYR A 333 -3.55 13.41 4.09
CA TYR A 333 -4.05 13.33 5.48
C TYR A 333 -5.50 13.79 5.60
N ASN A 334 -5.90 14.82 4.84
CA ASN A 334 -7.31 15.22 4.78
C ASN A 334 -8.20 14.07 4.28
N ALA A 335 -7.78 13.33 3.26
CA ALA A 335 -8.54 12.19 2.77
C ALA A 335 -8.61 11.06 3.81
N ALA A 336 -7.53 10.81 4.55
CA ALA A 336 -7.48 9.82 5.63
C ALA A 336 -8.43 10.20 6.78
N ARG A 337 -8.40 11.44 7.25
CA ARG A 337 -9.30 11.94 8.31
C ARG A 337 -10.77 11.85 7.91
N LEU A 338 -11.11 12.23 6.67
CA LEU A 338 -12.49 12.10 6.18
C LEU A 338 -12.97 10.65 6.20
N LYS A 339 -12.12 9.69 5.86
CA LYS A 339 -12.46 8.25 5.94
C LYS A 339 -12.71 7.82 7.39
N GLU A 340 -11.88 8.23 8.33
CA GLU A 340 -12.06 7.94 9.76
C GLU A 340 -13.36 8.53 10.33
N GLU A 341 -13.71 9.73 9.90
CA GLU A 341 -14.96 10.40 10.25
C GLU A 341 -16.19 9.83 9.54
N GLN A 342 -16.02 8.76 8.74
CA GLN A 342 -17.08 8.14 7.92
C GLN A 342 -17.78 9.13 6.96
N ARG A 343 -17.05 10.13 6.50
CA ARG A 343 -17.50 11.15 5.54
C ARG A 343 -17.15 10.75 4.12
N PRO A 344 -17.88 11.24 3.11
CA PRO A 344 -17.52 11.05 1.70
C PRO A 344 -16.11 11.58 1.42
N PHE A 345 -15.21 10.71 0.95
CA PHE A 345 -13.80 11.05 0.71
C PHE A 345 -13.28 10.68 -0.68
N ALA A 346 -14.12 10.08 -1.54
CA ALA A 346 -13.70 9.61 -2.86
C ALA A 346 -13.07 10.72 -3.75
N LYS A 347 -13.61 11.95 -3.69
CA LYS A 347 -13.05 13.10 -4.40
C LYS A 347 -11.67 13.47 -3.85
N GLN A 348 -11.53 13.55 -2.54
CA GLN A 348 -10.28 13.89 -1.86
C GLN A 348 -9.22 12.81 -2.05
N ALA A 349 -9.60 11.53 -2.02
CA ALA A 349 -8.71 10.41 -2.32
C ALA A 349 -8.17 10.50 -3.76
N ALA A 350 -9.02 10.79 -4.74
CA ALA A 350 -8.62 10.96 -6.13
C ALA A 350 -7.69 12.20 -6.31
N MET A 351 -7.99 13.32 -5.65
CA MET A 351 -7.15 14.53 -5.67
C MET A 351 -5.78 14.27 -5.04
N ALA A 352 -5.74 13.64 -3.86
CA ALA A 352 -4.52 13.30 -3.16
C ALA A 352 -3.61 12.40 -4.01
N LYS A 353 -4.16 11.30 -4.54
CA LYS A 353 -3.42 10.35 -5.37
C LYS A 353 -2.86 10.99 -6.65
N LEU A 354 -3.67 11.79 -7.34
CA LEU A 354 -3.25 12.50 -8.54
C LEU A 354 -2.10 13.45 -8.24
N TYR A 355 -2.27 14.32 -7.25
CA TYR A 355 -1.29 15.36 -6.95
C TYR A 355 0.00 14.79 -6.36
N ALA A 356 -0.09 13.84 -5.41
CA ALA A 356 1.08 13.18 -4.84
C ALA A 356 1.92 12.47 -5.90
N SER A 357 1.28 11.81 -6.89
CA SER A 357 2.00 11.17 -8.01
C SER A 357 2.76 12.19 -8.86
N GLN A 358 2.18 13.35 -9.14
CA GLN A 358 2.84 14.43 -9.87
C GLN A 358 4.00 15.04 -9.07
N VAL A 359 3.83 15.20 -7.76
CA VAL A 359 4.88 15.71 -6.87
C VAL A 359 6.04 14.73 -6.80
N ALA A 360 5.77 13.43 -6.65
CA ALA A 360 6.79 12.38 -6.62
C ALA A 360 7.65 12.39 -7.89
N GLU A 361 7.02 12.54 -9.05
CA GLU A 361 7.72 12.60 -10.34
C GLU A 361 8.61 13.86 -10.44
N ARG A 362 8.11 15.02 -10.02
CA ARG A 362 8.91 16.26 -10.00
C ARG A 362 10.05 16.20 -8.98
N ALA A 363 9.77 15.79 -7.76
CA ALA A 363 10.73 15.76 -6.66
C ALA A 363 11.89 14.81 -6.95
N SER A 364 11.60 13.58 -7.40
CA SER A 364 12.63 12.59 -7.74
C SER A 364 13.49 13.02 -8.94
N SER A 365 12.87 13.60 -9.97
CA SER A 365 13.60 14.15 -11.12
C SER A 365 14.56 15.27 -10.69
N ARG A 366 14.07 16.24 -9.91
CA ARG A 366 14.90 17.34 -9.41
C ARG A 366 16.01 16.88 -8.48
N ALA A 367 15.73 15.93 -7.61
CA ALA A 367 16.75 15.38 -6.71
C ALA A 367 17.92 14.74 -7.47
N VAL A 368 17.65 14.00 -8.54
CA VAL A 368 18.70 13.46 -9.43
C VAL A 368 19.51 14.59 -10.07
N GLU A 369 18.86 15.61 -10.63
CA GLU A 369 19.52 16.75 -11.24
C GLU A 369 20.41 17.52 -10.24
N TRP A 370 19.93 17.75 -9.02
CA TRP A 370 20.66 18.47 -7.98
C TRP A 370 21.96 17.80 -7.57
N MET A 371 22.00 16.47 -7.61
CA MET A 371 23.20 15.71 -7.28
C MET A 371 24.10 15.46 -8.51
N GLY A 372 23.66 15.83 -9.70
CA GLY A 372 24.43 15.70 -10.94
C GLY A 372 24.82 14.24 -11.23
N GLY A 373 26.10 14.02 -11.60
CA GLY A 373 26.58 12.67 -11.95
C GLY A 373 26.36 11.64 -10.85
N LEU A 374 26.52 12.01 -9.58
CA LEU A 374 26.29 11.11 -8.45
C LEU A 374 24.81 10.69 -8.33
N GLY A 375 23.88 11.61 -8.57
CA GLY A 375 22.44 11.31 -8.56
C GLY A 375 22.02 10.37 -9.69
N PHE A 376 22.82 10.28 -10.76
CA PHE A 376 22.56 9.44 -11.92
C PHE A 376 23.19 8.03 -11.80
N THR A 377 24.04 7.80 -10.80
CA THR A 377 24.66 6.49 -10.53
C THR A 377 23.80 5.67 -9.56
N ARG A 378 24.06 4.35 -9.49
CA ARG A 378 23.40 3.42 -8.58
C ARG A 378 24.04 3.37 -7.18
N GLU A 379 24.95 4.27 -6.86
CA GLU A 379 25.61 4.33 -5.53
C GLU A 379 24.64 4.80 -4.43
N LEU A 380 23.66 5.60 -4.82
CA LEU A 380 22.61 6.14 -3.95
C LEU A 380 21.23 5.81 -4.51
N PRO A 381 20.17 5.77 -3.67
CA PRO A 381 18.85 5.35 -4.11
C PRO A 381 18.09 6.39 -4.96
N LEU A 382 18.72 7.51 -5.38
CA LEU A 382 18.00 8.57 -6.09
C LEU A 382 17.50 8.15 -7.47
N GLU A 383 18.31 7.48 -8.27
CA GLU A 383 17.88 6.97 -9.58
C GLU A 383 16.75 5.92 -9.41
N LYS A 384 16.77 5.17 -8.29
CA LYS A 384 15.71 4.23 -7.93
C LYS A 384 14.41 4.98 -7.62
N PHE A 385 14.43 6.03 -6.80
CA PHE A 385 13.24 6.85 -6.54
C PHE A 385 12.65 7.44 -7.83
N TYR A 386 13.50 7.88 -8.76
CA TYR A 386 13.05 8.36 -10.06
C TYR A 386 12.39 7.27 -10.92
N ARG A 387 12.88 6.02 -10.88
CA ARG A 387 12.22 4.88 -11.55
C ARG A 387 10.93 4.47 -10.84
N ASP A 388 10.94 4.45 -9.52
CA ASP A 388 9.83 4.01 -8.69
C ASP A 388 8.62 4.95 -8.77
N CYS A 389 8.83 6.27 -8.86
CA CYS A 389 7.75 7.25 -8.86
C CYS A 389 6.77 7.07 -10.03
N LYS A 390 7.24 6.50 -11.15
CA LYS A 390 6.43 6.39 -12.37
C LYS A 390 5.18 5.55 -12.20
N ILE A 391 5.21 4.56 -11.31
CA ILE A 391 4.06 3.71 -11.04
C ILE A 391 2.88 4.50 -10.44
N GLY A 392 3.15 5.56 -9.69
CA GLY A 392 2.12 6.41 -9.08
C GLY A 392 1.12 6.98 -10.09
N ALA A 393 1.52 7.21 -11.33
CA ALA A 393 0.61 7.69 -12.38
C ALA A 393 -0.21 6.57 -13.04
N ILE A 394 0.06 5.29 -12.72
CA ILE A 394 -0.44 4.13 -13.45
C ILE A 394 -1.43 3.30 -12.61
N TYR A 395 -1.00 2.75 -11.48
CA TYR A 395 -1.82 1.81 -10.69
C TYR A 395 -2.80 2.51 -9.74
N GLU A 396 -3.69 1.73 -9.12
CA GLU A 396 -4.81 2.22 -8.27
C GLU A 396 -5.65 3.33 -8.97
N GLY A 397 -5.84 3.11 -10.28
CA GLY A 397 -6.45 4.07 -11.20
C GLY A 397 -5.43 5.08 -11.73
N THR A 398 -5.30 5.11 -13.07
CA THR A 398 -4.39 6.04 -13.76
C THR A 398 -4.71 7.49 -13.43
N SER A 399 -3.77 8.42 -13.72
CA SER A 399 -4.01 9.86 -13.57
C SER A 399 -5.29 10.31 -14.30
N ASN A 400 -5.59 9.73 -15.48
CA ASN A 400 -6.82 10.01 -16.23
C ASN A 400 -8.08 9.53 -15.47
N ILE A 401 -8.01 8.36 -14.81
CA ILE A 401 -9.11 7.85 -13.99
C ILE A 401 -9.34 8.74 -12.77
N GLN A 402 -8.27 9.27 -12.13
CA GLN A 402 -8.43 10.22 -11.04
C GLN A 402 -9.11 11.50 -11.51
N LEU A 403 -8.66 12.10 -12.62
CA LEU A 403 -9.30 13.29 -13.23
C LEU A 403 -10.76 13.03 -13.58
N GLN A 404 -11.07 11.88 -14.17
CA GLN A 404 -12.45 11.49 -14.49
C GLN A 404 -13.31 11.34 -13.23
N THR A 405 -12.78 10.76 -12.16
CA THR A 405 -13.47 10.61 -10.88
C THR A 405 -13.79 11.97 -10.28
N ILE A 406 -12.80 12.87 -10.23
CA ILE A 406 -12.98 14.25 -9.73
C ILE A 406 -14.03 14.99 -10.57
N ALA A 407 -13.91 14.93 -11.90
CA ALA A 407 -14.82 15.63 -12.81
C ALA A 407 -16.26 15.14 -12.66
N LYS A 408 -16.50 13.83 -12.56
CA LYS A 408 -17.84 13.26 -12.36
C LYS A 408 -18.47 13.71 -11.05
N ILE A 409 -17.69 13.77 -9.95
CA ILE A 409 -18.21 14.21 -8.65
C ILE A 409 -18.53 15.70 -8.69
N LEU A 410 -17.64 16.53 -9.24
CA LEU A 410 -17.87 17.96 -9.40
C LEU A 410 -19.10 18.23 -10.27
N ALA A 411 -19.24 17.54 -11.42
CA ALA A 411 -20.39 17.71 -12.29
C ALA A 411 -21.71 17.45 -11.53
N LYS A 412 -21.73 16.44 -10.66
CA LYS A 412 -22.91 16.16 -9.83
C LYS A 412 -23.14 17.25 -8.77
N GLU A 413 -22.09 17.75 -8.11
CA GLU A 413 -22.20 18.82 -7.09
C GLU A 413 -22.73 20.16 -7.65
N TYR A 414 -22.57 20.42 -8.97
CA TYR A 414 -23.03 21.65 -9.62
C TYR A 414 -24.29 21.48 -10.49
N GLN A 415 -24.85 20.29 -10.57
CA GLN A 415 -26.10 20.01 -11.29
C GLN A 415 -27.30 19.81 -10.36
N ASP A 416 -27.04 19.53 -9.10
CA ASP A 416 -28.02 19.46 -8.00
C ASP A 416 -28.16 20.85 -7.33
#